data_add2bfa9afcdce317fe9779dc81e800a
#
_entry.id   add2bfa9afcdce317fe9779dc81e800a
#
_cell.length_a   1.000
_cell.length_b   1.000
_cell.length_c   1.000
_cell.angle_alpha   90.00
_cell.angle_beta   90.00
_cell.angle_gamma   90.00
#
_symmetry.space_group_name_H-M   'P 1'
#
loop_
_entity.id
_entity.type
_entity.pdbx_description
1 polymer ?
#
loop_
_entity_poly.entity_id
_entity_poly.type
_entity_poly.pdbx_seq_one_letter_code
_entity_poly.pdbx_strand_id
1 'polypeptide(L)'
;MKGFTAMPEFTSRRGLLFGAAAVSAGVLVTGCTSNESSDDEPAANDQPAADDKPGKPVTIGFAGPQADHGWLNAINDNAKKRAEKYSDVTLEITEGSNDTAQQIGQIETLINKKVDVLVILPADGKALTQVGLKAMRAGIPVVNLDRIFNTPQAYRCWVGGDNYGMGLNAGHYIGEKLKDKQGAKVVELAGLDNLELTKQRTQGFDDALKNYPNIQKVARQAAEFTVESGQAKMAQLLQAQSQIDALWNHDDDQGVGALRAIEQAGRDEFLMVGGAGALSAFEAIKADSGVLKATVLYPPTMAASAIDLARALGQGKGVSGLAEFEIPSSVTCYSAVVDKENVDQYMSTGFK
;
A
#
# COMPACT_ATOMS: atom_id res chain seq x y z
N MET A 1 -43.81 29.73 29.23
CA MET A 1 -45.09 28.99 29.26
C MET A 1 -45.17 28.04 28.08
N LYS A 2 -45.38 26.74 28.37
CA LYS A 2 -45.87 25.66 27.48
C LYS A 2 -44.89 25.24 26.35
N GLY A 3 -44.54 23.97 26.15
CA GLY A 3 -44.89 22.72 26.85
C GLY A 3 -44.07 21.62 26.15
N PHE A 4 -43.53 20.73 26.99
CA PHE A 4 -42.89 19.47 26.58
C PHE A 4 -43.92 18.51 26.04
N THR A 5 -43.64 17.85 24.93
CA THR A 5 -44.42 16.68 24.47
C THR A 5 -43.50 15.45 24.53
N ALA A 6 -43.98 14.43 25.22
CA ALA A 6 -43.31 13.20 25.59
C ALA A 6 -43.19 12.22 24.40
N MET A 7 -42.12 11.42 24.40
CA MET A 7 -41.97 10.23 23.56
C MET A 7 -42.81 9.06 24.07
N PRO A 8 -43.31 8.18 23.20
CA PRO A 8 -44.02 6.96 23.62
C PRO A 8 -43.04 5.82 23.93
N GLU A 9 -43.31 5.15 25.05
CA GLU A 9 -42.64 3.93 25.50
C GLU A 9 -43.01 2.73 24.62
N PHE A 10 -42.00 1.90 24.26
CA PHE A 10 -42.26 0.60 23.66
C PHE A 10 -42.36 -0.49 24.72
N THR A 11 -43.58 -1.01 24.90
CA THR A 11 -43.86 -2.16 25.76
C THR A 11 -43.50 -3.49 25.09
N SER A 12 -42.73 -4.27 25.85
CA SER A 12 -42.42 -5.69 25.65
C SER A 12 -43.69 -6.57 25.59
N ARG A 13 -43.78 -7.50 24.63
CA ARG A 13 -44.66 -8.68 24.74
C ARG A 13 -43.87 -9.96 24.52
N ARG A 14 -43.64 -10.67 25.61
CA ARG A 14 -43.33 -12.10 25.65
C ARG A 14 -44.59 -12.88 25.32
N GLY A 15 -44.52 -13.82 24.41
CA GLY A 15 -45.56 -14.84 24.16
C GLY A 15 -44.90 -16.20 24.02
N LEU A 16 -45.03 -17.02 25.04
CA LEU A 16 -44.76 -18.48 25.02
C LEU A 16 -45.87 -19.18 24.25
N LEU A 17 -45.50 -20.15 23.38
CA LEU A 17 -46.35 -21.33 23.13
C LEU A 17 -45.49 -22.57 22.85
N PHE A 18 -45.77 -23.60 23.67
CA PHE A 18 -45.29 -25.00 23.57
C PHE A 18 -46.02 -25.75 22.48
N GLY A 19 -45.39 -26.73 21.85
CA GLY A 19 -46.13 -27.79 21.18
C GLY A 19 -45.31 -28.70 20.24
N ALA A 20 -45.00 -29.87 20.76
CA ALA A 20 -44.96 -31.19 20.12
C ALA A 20 -43.80 -31.62 19.21
N ALA A 21 -43.22 -32.73 19.61
CA ALA A 21 -42.12 -33.53 19.08
C ALA A 21 -42.40 -34.17 17.71
N ALA A 22 -41.36 -34.29 16.93
CA ALA A 22 -41.15 -35.42 16.01
C ALA A 22 -39.65 -35.79 15.95
N VAL A 23 -39.36 -37.02 16.24
CA VAL A 23 -38.06 -37.67 16.26
C VAL A 23 -37.62 -37.94 14.84
N SER A 24 -36.41 -37.52 14.47
CA SER A 24 -35.64 -38.17 13.41
C SER A 24 -34.13 -37.99 13.63
N ALA A 25 -33.44 -39.09 13.43
CA ALA A 25 -32.12 -39.46 13.84
C ALA A 25 -30.97 -38.53 13.46
N GLY A 26 -30.01 -38.50 14.37
CA GLY A 26 -28.77 -37.86 14.48
C GLY A 26 -27.79 -37.82 13.35
N VAL A 27 -27.04 -36.72 13.34
CA VAL A 27 -25.58 -36.71 13.18
C VAL A 27 -25.05 -35.69 14.17
N LEU A 28 -24.40 -36.20 15.22
CA LEU A 28 -23.59 -35.40 16.15
C LEU A 28 -22.33 -34.97 15.41
N VAL A 29 -22.23 -33.70 15.05
CA VAL A 29 -20.94 -33.07 14.75
C VAL A 29 -20.50 -32.39 16.05
N THR A 30 -19.67 -33.12 16.81
CA THR A 30 -18.91 -32.59 17.93
C THR A 30 -17.87 -31.62 17.37
N GLY A 31 -18.13 -30.33 17.47
CA GLY A 31 -17.11 -29.31 17.29
C GLY A 31 -16.18 -29.32 18.51
N CYS A 32 -15.08 -30.08 18.44
CA CYS A 32 -13.99 -29.94 19.39
C CYS A 32 -13.18 -28.70 19.04
N THR A 33 -13.27 -27.67 19.88
CA THR A 33 -12.25 -26.65 19.98
C THR A 33 -11.05 -27.26 20.71
N SER A 34 -10.15 -27.90 20.00
CA SER A 34 -8.85 -28.28 20.52
C SER A 34 -7.84 -27.20 20.16
N ASN A 35 -7.40 -26.48 21.17
CA ASN A 35 -6.27 -25.58 21.10
C ASN A 35 -5.00 -26.42 21.30
N GLU A 36 -4.57 -27.13 20.27
CA GLU A 36 -3.26 -27.78 20.25
C GLU A 36 -2.35 -26.98 19.32
N SER A 37 -1.30 -26.41 19.91
CA SER A 37 -0.17 -25.83 19.22
C SER A 37 0.57 -26.93 18.46
N SER A 38 0.38 -27.02 17.16
CA SER A 38 1.27 -27.74 16.26
C SER A 38 2.25 -26.73 15.66
N ASP A 39 3.53 -26.99 15.90
CA ASP A 39 4.66 -26.36 15.22
C ASP A 39 4.61 -26.74 13.73
N ASP A 40 3.87 -25.95 12.94
CA ASP A 40 3.93 -26.01 11.49
C ASP A 40 4.25 -24.60 10.98
N GLU A 41 5.25 -24.53 10.10
CA GLU A 41 5.67 -23.33 9.39
C GLU A 41 4.46 -22.54 8.86
N PRO A 42 4.50 -21.21 8.85
CA PRO A 42 3.43 -20.42 8.24
C PRO A 42 3.45 -20.67 6.73
N ALA A 43 2.69 -21.63 6.29
CA ALA A 43 2.31 -21.74 4.89
C ALA A 43 1.71 -20.40 4.45
N ALA A 44 2.26 -19.84 3.38
CA ALA A 44 1.68 -18.70 2.69
C ALA A 44 0.17 -18.92 2.61
N ASN A 45 -0.60 -17.94 3.08
CA ASN A 45 -2.04 -18.04 3.24
C ASN A 45 -2.72 -18.15 1.87
N ASP A 46 -2.67 -19.35 1.27
CA ASP A 46 -3.34 -19.75 0.02
C ASP A 46 -4.79 -20.20 0.28
N GLN A 47 -5.42 -19.67 1.35
CA GLN A 47 -6.87 -19.87 1.48
C GLN A 47 -7.54 -19.08 0.35
N PRO A 48 -8.25 -19.79 -0.57
CA PRO A 48 -9.04 -19.11 -1.59
C PRO A 48 -10.05 -18.21 -0.88
N ALA A 49 -10.02 -16.91 -1.22
CA ALA A 49 -11.07 -16.01 -0.79
C ALA A 49 -12.42 -16.62 -1.22
N ALA A 50 -13.46 -16.49 -0.40
CA ALA A 50 -14.77 -17.15 -0.57
C ALA A 50 -15.45 -16.90 -1.95
N ASP A 51 -14.84 -16.16 -2.85
CA ASP A 51 -15.36 -15.73 -4.16
C ASP A 51 -14.46 -16.07 -5.37
N ASP A 52 -13.60 -17.09 -5.26
CA ASP A 52 -12.76 -17.56 -6.38
C ASP A 52 -13.54 -18.37 -7.44
N LYS A 53 -14.84 -18.56 -7.23
CA LYS A 53 -15.69 -19.23 -8.25
C LYS A 53 -15.85 -18.35 -9.47
N PRO A 54 -15.73 -18.93 -10.70
CA PRO A 54 -15.93 -18.18 -11.92
C PRO A 54 -17.30 -17.47 -11.94
N GLY A 55 -17.28 -16.20 -12.31
CA GLY A 55 -18.45 -15.36 -12.50
C GLY A 55 -18.66 -15.00 -13.97
N LYS A 56 -19.35 -13.87 -14.22
CA LYS A 56 -19.41 -13.26 -15.56
C LYS A 56 -17.99 -12.89 -16.01
N PRO A 57 -17.59 -13.20 -17.26
CA PRO A 57 -16.30 -12.77 -17.80
C PRO A 57 -16.12 -11.25 -17.69
N VAL A 58 -14.92 -10.82 -17.31
CA VAL A 58 -14.54 -9.41 -17.15
C VAL A 58 -13.23 -9.14 -17.87
N THR A 59 -13.22 -8.12 -18.73
CA THR A 59 -11.99 -7.58 -19.33
C THR A 59 -11.52 -6.39 -18.52
N ILE A 60 -10.35 -6.51 -17.90
CA ILE A 60 -9.72 -5.45 -17.09
C ILE A 60 -8.60 -4.82 -17.92
N GLY A 61 -8.69 -3.51 -18.16
CA GLY A 61 -7.57 -2.73 -18.70
C GLY A 61 -6.67 -2.24 -17.57
N PHE A 62 -5.36 -2.50 -17.65
CA PHE A 62 -4.37 -2.04 -16.70
C PHE A 62 -3.41 -1.06 -17.37
N ALA A 63 -3.30 0.16 -16.80
CA ALA A 63 -2.37 1.18 -17.27
C ALA A 63 -1.53 1.70 -16.10
N GLY A 64 -0.20 1.60 -16.23
CA GLY A 64 0.76 2.06 -15.24
C GLY A 64 1.90 2.87 -15.84
N PRO A 65 2.77 3.48 -15.02
CA PRO A 65 4.03 4.08 -15.47
C PRO A 65 5.00 3.00 -15.96
N GLN A 66 6.12 3.42 -16.54
CA GLN A 66 7.21 2.53 -16.88
C GLN A 66 7.74 1.85 -15.61
N ALA A 67 7.96 0.55 -15.69
CA ALA A 67 8.53 -0.22 -14.59
C ALA A 67 10.06 -0.04 -14.56
N ASP A 68 10.52 1.10 -14.05
CA ASP A 68 11.91 1.54 -14.01
C ASP A 68 12.64 1.18 -12.71
N HIS A 69 11.93 0.64 -11.71
CA HIS A 69 12.47 0.16 -10.43
C HIS A 69 11.66 -1.03 -9.89
N GLY A 70 12.20 -1.71 -8.87
CA GLY A 70 11.68 -2.98 -8.36
C GLY A 70 10.24 -2.90 -7.89
N TRP A 71 9.85 -1.82 -7.18
CA TRP A 71 8.47 -1.67 -6.71
C TRP A 71 7.45 -1.62 -7.86
N LEU A 72 7.71 -0.86 -8.93
CA LEU A 72 6.81 -0.82 -10.10
C LEU A 72 6.79 -2.13 -10.88
N ASN A 73 7.93 -2.86 -10.96
CA ASN A 73 7.95 -4.21 -11.49
C ASN A 73 7.04 -5.15 -10.67
N ALA A 74 7.15 -5.08 -9.34
CA ALA A 74 6.32 -5.89 -8.44
C ALA A 74 4.83 -5.55 -8.53
N ILE A 75 4.45 -4.28 -8.76
CA ILE A 75 3.05 -3.88 -9.06
C ILE A 75 2.53 -4.63 -10.29
N ASN A 76 3.27 -4.59 -11.40
CA ASN A 76 2.87 -5.25 -12.64
C ASN A 76 2.77 -6.77 -12.48
N ASP A 77 3.73 -7.38 -11.79
CA ASP A 77 3.76 -8.82 -11.52
C ASP A 77 2.60 -9.27 -10.64
N ASN A 78 2.30 -8.52 -9.57
CA ASN A 78 1.17 -8.82 -8.70
C ASN A 78 -0.17 -8.72 -9.44
N ALA A 79 -0.34 -7.70 -10.31
CA ALA A 79 -1.53 -7.58 -11.13
C ALA A 79 -1.70 -8.77 -12.08
N LYS A 80 -0.64 -9.16 -12.81
CA LYS A 80 -0.64 -10.31 -13.72
C LYS A 80 -0.95 -11.62 -13.00
N LYS A 81 -0.15 -11.93 -11.96
CA LYS A 81 -0.30 -13.16 -11.17
C LYS A 81 -1.69 -13.28 -10.54
N ARG A 82 -2.28 -12.14 -10.12
CA ARG A 82 -3.63 -12.16 -9.55
C ARG A 82 -4.68 -12.39 -10.62
N ALA A 83 -4.60 -11.75 -11.77
CA ALA A 83 -5.52 -11.98 -12.88
C ALA A 83 -5.47 -13.44 -13.39
N GLU A 84 -4.29 -14.04 -13.46
CA GLU A 84 -4.09 -15.44 -13.90
C GLU A 84 -4.77 -16.45 -12.96
N LYS A 85 -5.04 -16.11 -11.70
CA LYS A 85 -5.79 -16.98 -10.77
C LYS A 85 -7.28 -17.09 -11.13
N TYR A 86 -7.80 -16.18 -11.95
CA TYR A 86 -9.21 -16.13 -12.32
C TYR A 86 -9.46 -16.54 -13.77
N SER A 87 -10.23 -17.61 -13.99
CA SER A 87 -10.61 -18.06 -15.34
C SER A 87 -11.62 -17.15 -16.05
N ASP A 88 -12.23 -16.21 -15.30
CA ASP A 88 -13.22 -15.24 -15.78
C ASP A 88 -12.64 -13.82 -15.93
N VAL A 89 -11.33 -13.64 -15.81
CA VAL A 89 -10.65 -12.37 -16.02
C VAL A 89 -9.74 -12.42 -17.26
N THR A 90 -9.91 -11.43 -18.13
CA THR A 90 -8.95 -11.12 -19.19
C THR A 90 -8.26 -9.81 -18.84
N LEU A 91 -6.93 -9.82 -18.69
CA LEU A 91 -6.14 -8.65 -18.36
C LEU A 91 -5.45 -8.09 -19.60
N GLU A 92 -5.80 -6.85 -19.99
CA GLU A 92 -5.14 -6.08 -21.04
C GLU A 92 -4.21 -5.04 -20.41
N ILE A 93 -2.89 -5.28 -20.47
CA ILE A 93 -1.87 -4.37 -19.90
C ILE A 93 -1.31 -3.50 -21.01
N THR A 94 -1.23 -2.18 -20.77
CA THR A 94 -0.53 -1.27 -21.68
C THR A 94 0.98 -1.35 -21.45
N GLU A 95 1.77 -0.94 -22.46
CA GLU A 95 3.18 -0.66 -22.26
C GLU A 95 3.33 0.55 -21.32
N GLY A 96 4.05 0.38 -20.21
CA GLY A 96 4.18 1.44 -19.20
C GLY A 96 4.91 2.67 -19.73
N SER A 97 4.50 3.86 -19.29
CA SER A 97 5.16 5.12 -19.67
C SER A 97 5.16 6.14 -18.53
N ASN A 98 6.30 6.81 -18.34
CA ASN A 98 6.42 7.97 -17.45
C ASN A 98 6.04 9.28 -18.17
N ASP A 99 5.81 9.25 -19.48
CA ASP A 99 5.21 10.36 -20.25
C ASP A 99 3.69 10.35 -20.05
N THR A 100 3.17 11.42 -19.46
CA THR A 100 1.74 11.55 -19.15
C THR A 100 0.87 11.57 -20.40
N ALA A 101 1.33 12.15 -21.51
CA ALA A 101 0.57 12.22 -22.76
C ALA A 101 0.48 10.80 -23.40
N GLN A 102 1.57 10.06 -23.37
CA GLN A 102 1.59 8.68 -23.86
C GLN A 102 0.66 7.79 -22.99
N GLN A 103 0.74 7.90 -21.65
CA GLN A 103 -0.13 7.13 -20.78
C GLN A 103 -1.62 7.48 -20.98
N ILE A 104 -1.97 8.76 -21.20
CA ILE A 104 -3.33 9.18 -21.56
C ILE A 104 -3.78 8.48 -22.84
N GLY A 105 -2.97 8.48 -23.91
CA GLY A 105 -3.30 7.80 -25.18
C GLY A 105 -3.50 6.30 -25.03
N GLN A 106 -2.71 5.65 -24.17
CA GLN A 106 -2.87 4.22 -23.84
C GLN A 106 -4.21 3.96 -23.12
N ILE A 107 -4.56 4.79 -22.14
CA ILE A 107 -5.85 4.69 -21.42
C ILE A 107 -7.02 4.93 -22.38
N GLU A 108 -6.92 5.92 -23.26
CA GLU A 108 -7.95 6.18 -24.29
C GLU A 108 -8.14 4.99 -25.23
N THR A 109 -7.05 4.28 -25.56
CA THR A 109 -7.12 3.04 -26.35
C THR A 109 -7.93 1.96 -25.63
N LEU A 110 -7.72 1.77 -24.31
CA LEU A 110 -8.51 0.84 -23.50
C LEU A 110 -9.98 1.27 -23.40
N ILE A 111 -10.26 2.59 -23.25
CA ILE A 111 -11.64 3.12 -23.27
C ILE A 111 -12.33 2.79 -24.62
N ASN A 112 -11.63 3.01 -25.73
CA ASN A 112 -12.15 2.74 -27.08
C ASN A 112 -12.38 1.26 -27.33
N LYS A 113 -11.58 0.36 -26.73
CA LYS A 113 -11.80 -1.09 -26.74
C LYS A 113 -12.99 -1.53 -25.88
N LYS A 114 -13.54 -0.62 -25.07
CA LYS A 114 -14.66 -0.87 -24.16
C LYS A 114 -14.38 -1.99 -23.16
N VAL A 115 -13.21 -1.94 -22.53
CA VAL A 115 -12.93 -2.82 -21.38
C VAL A 115 -13.99 -2.64 -20.29
N ASP A 116 -14.28 -3.69 -19.51
CA ASP A 116 -15.33 -3.63 -18.49
C ASP A 116 -14.94 -2.74 -17.30
N VAL A 117 -13.65 -2.72 -16.93
CA VAL A 117 -13.09 -1.93 -15.82
C VAL A 117 -11.67 -1.49 -16.16
N LEU A 118 -11.26 -0.33 -15.66
CA LEU A 118 -9.88 0.15 -15.75
C LEU A 118 -9.22 0.13 -14.38
N VAL A 119 -8.00 -0.39 -14.29
CA VAL A 119 -7.08 -0.19 -13.17
C VAL A 119 -6.00 0.77 -13.66
N ILE A 120 -5.90 1.93 -13.02
CA ILE A 120 -4.97 2.98 -13.45
C ILE A 120 -4.06 3.36 -12.27
N LEU A 121 -2.75 3.13 -12.43
CA LEU A 121 -1.70 3.76 -11.63
C LEU A 121 -1.15 4.92 -12.47
N PRO A 122 -1.52 6.19 -12.17
CA PRO A 122 -1.08 7.29 -13.01
C PRO A 122 0.41 7.63 -12.78
N ALA A 123 1.11 8.01 -13.84
CA ALA A 123 2.44 8.59 -13.74
C ALA A 123 2.40 9.89 -12.91
N ASP A 124 1.34 10.70 -13.13
CA ASP A 124 0.98 11.86 -12.31
C ASP A 124 -0.55 11.91 -12.16
N GLY A 125 -1.04 11.84 -10.91
CA GLY A 125 -2.47 11.78 -10.61
C GLY A 125 -3.23 13.04 -11.09
N LYS A 126 -2.62 14.22 -10.98
CA LYS A 126 -3.22 15.47 -11.42
C LYS A 126 -3.35 15.54 -12.95
N ALA A 127 -2.28 15.19 -13.66
CA ALA A 127 -2.24 15.23 -15.12
C ALA A 127 -3.23 14.25 -15.76
N LEU A 128 -3.40 13.05 -15.15
CA LEU A 128 -4.27 12.01 -15.68
C LEU A 128 -5.72 12.07 -15.19
N THR A 129 -6.07 13.03 -14.32
CA THR A 129 -7.43 13.14 -13.78
C THR A 129 -8.51 13.23 -14.87
N GLN A 130 -8.25 13.96 -15.95
CA GLN A 130 -9.25 14.15 -17.03
C GLN A 130 -9.55 12.87 -17.81
N VAL A 131 -8.54 12.00 -18.03
CA VAL A 131 -8.78 10.72 -18.70
C VAL A 131 -9.52 9.72 -17.78
N GLY A 132 -9.27 9.78 -16.45
CA GLY A 132 -10.08 9.05 -15.47
C GLY A 132 -11.55 9.47 -15.51
N LEU A 133 -11.83 10.79 -15.51
CA LEU A 133 -13.18 11.32 -15.68
C LEU A 133 -13.82 10.89 -17.00
N LYS A 134 -13.05 10.84 -18.10
CA LYS A 134 -13.52 10.36 -19.41
C LYS A 134 -13.97 8.91 -19.34
N ALA A 135 -13.18 8.04 -18.71
CA ALA A 135 -13.53 6.63 -18.50
C ALA A 135 -14.82 6.47 -17.69
N MET A 136 -14.91 7.15 -16.55
CA MET A 136 -16.10 7.12 -15.69
C MET A 136 -17.38 7.59 -16.43
N ARG A 137 -17.27 8.67 -17.22
CA ARG A 137 -18.41 9.16 -18.05
C ARG A 137 -18.78 8.22 -19.18
N ALA A 138 -17.84 7.42 -19.67
CA ALA A 138 -18.10 6.37 -20.66
C ALA A 138 -18.75 5.11 -20.05
N GLY A 139 -19.01 5.11 -18.74
CA GLY A 139 -19.60 3.97 -18.01
C GLY A 139 -18.58 2.89 -17.66
N ILE A 140 -17.28 3.16 -17.80
CA ILE A 140 -16.20 2.24 -17.43
C ILE A 140 -15.72 2.62 -16.04
N PRO A 141 -15.99 1.82 -14.99
CA PRO A 141 -15.52 2.11 -13.65
C PRO A 141 -13.99 2.05 -13.58
N VAL A 142 -13.41 2.94 -12.79
CA VAL A 142 -11.97 3.05 -12.60
C VAL A 142 -11.59 2.66 -11.18
N VAL A 143 -10.66 1.73 -11.03
CA VAL A 143 -9.90 1.52 -9.81
C VAL A 143 -8.61 2.33 -9.93
N ASN A 144 -8.52 3.40 -9.16
CA ASN A 144 -7.31 4.22 -9.12
C ASN A 144 -6.31 3.58 -8.15
N LEU A 145 -5.16 3.18 -8.65
CA LEU A 145 -4.11 2.52 -7.87
C LEU A 145 -3.01 3.51 -7.49
N ASP A 146 -2.62 3.51 -6.23
CA ASP A 146 -1.49 4.26 -5.67
C ASP A 146 -1.62 5.79 -5.82
N ARG A 147 -1.05 6.39 -6.85
CA ARG A 147 -1.04 7.84 -7.08
C ARG A 147 -2.44 8.35 -7.37
N ILE A 148 -2.99 9.12 -6.41
CA ILE A 148 -4.40 9.49 -6.43
C ILE A 148 -4.72 10.58 -7.48
N PHE A 149 -5.84 10.44 -8.18
CA PHE A 149 -6.41 11.50 -9.02
C PHE A 149 -6.88 12.69 -8.19
N ASN A 150 -6.91 13.88 -8.83
CA ASN A 150 -7.21 15.15 -8.17
C ASN A 150 -8.70 15.32 -7.79
N THR A 151 -9.56 14.40 -8.17
CA THR A 151 -10.98 14.37 -7.80
C THR A 151 -11.51 12.94 -7.68
N PRO A 152 -12.33 12.66 -6.65
CA PRO A 152 -12.94 11.33 -6.49
C PRO A 152 -13.94 10.96 -7.59
N GLN A 153 -14.36 11.91 -8.43
CA GLN A 153 -15.23 11.65 -9.57
C GLN A 153 -14.50 10.92 -10.72
N ALA A 154 -13.15 10.89 -10.69
CA ALA A 154 -12.33 10.23 -11.72
C ALA A 154 -12.14 8.72 -11.49
N TYR A 155 -12.65 8.19 -10.38
CA TYR A 155 -12.57 6.76 -10.04
C TYR A 155 -13.77 6.29 -9.21
N ARG A 156 -14.00 4.98 -9.19
CA ARG A 156 -15.00 4.34 -8.33
C ARG A 156 -14.42 3.93 -6.98
N CYS A 157 -13.16 3.48 -6.99
CA CYS A 157 -12.41 3.09 -5.80
C CYS A 157 -10.94 3.47 -5.95
N TRP A 158 -10.34 3.96 -4.87
CA TRP A 158 -8.89 4.13 -4.78
C TRP A 158 -8.29 3.02 -3.90
N VAL A 159 -7.14 2.47 -4.34
CA VAL A 159 -6.35 1.52 -3.56
C VAL A 159 -4.93 2.03 -3.46
N GLY A 160 -4.41 2.22 -2.27
CA GLY A 160 -3.05 2.72 -2.08
C GLY A 160 -2.53 2.49 -0.66
N GLY A 161 -1.27 2.85 -0.43
CA GLY A 161 -0.67 2.80 0.89
C GLY A 161 -0.94 4.05 1.71
N ASP A 162 -0.76 3.93 3.02
CA ASP A 162 -0.81 5.06 3.94
C ASP A 162 0.52 5.84 3.91
N ASN A 163 0.63 6.79 2.99
CA ASN A 163 1.84 7.57 2.82
C ASN A 163 2.15 8.48 4.01
N TYR A 164 1.12 9.08 4.61
CA TYR A 164 1.29 9.89 5.82
C TYR A 164 1.74 9.02 7.00
N GLY A 165 1.05 7.89 7.22
CA GLY A 165 1.42 6.90 8.23
C GLY A 165 2.82 6.32 8.03
N MET A 166 3.25 6.13 6.78
CA MET A 166 4.61 5.69 6.46
C MET A 166 5.66 6.69 7.00
N GLY A 167 5.47 8.00 6.74
CA GLY A 167 6.33 9.04 7.28
C GLY A 167 6.26 9.13 8.80
N LEU A 168 5.06 9.08 9.36
CA LEU A 168 4.82 9.12 10.80
C LEU A 168 5.56 7.98 11.52
N ASN A 169 5.45 6.76 11.00
CA ASN A 169 6.07 5.56 11.56
C ASN A 169 7.61 5.61 11.47
N ALA A 170 8.16 6.08 10.33
CA ALA A 170 9.60 6.29 10.19
C ALA A 170 10.12 7.31 11.21
N GLY A 171 9.40 8.43 11.36
CA GLY A 171 9.76 9.49 12.31
C GLY A 171 9.70 9.03 13.77
N HIS A 172 8.68 8.28 14.16
CA HIS A 172 8.60 7.71 15.50
C HIS A 172 9.70 6.68 15.76
N TYR A 173 9.98 5.79 14.80
CA TYR A 173 11.06 4.82 14.95
C TYR A 173 12.41 5.50 15.15
N ILE A 174 12.76 6.48 14.33
CA ILE A 174 13.98 7.28 14.47
C ILE A 174 13.97 8.05 15.80
N GLY A 175 12.83 8.65 16.14
CA GLY A 175 12.64 9.38 17.38
C GLY A 175 12.94 8.55 18.61
N GLU A 176 12.39 7.35 18.71
CA GLU A 176 12.64 6.43 19.82
C GLU A 176 14.11 5.97 19.89
N LYS A 177 14.75 5.72 18.74
CA LYS A 177 16.19 5.34 18.72
C LYS A 177 17.12 6.48 19.13
N LEU A 178 16.72 7.75 18.94
CA LEU A 178 17.54 8.93 19.21
C LEU A 178 17.04 9.79 20.40
N LYS A 179 16.03 9.35 21.15
CA LYS A 179 15.39 10.14 22.21
C LYS A 179 16.35 10.66 23.29
N ASP A 180 17.43 9.92 23.58
CA ASP A 180 18.42 10.29 24.59
C ASP A 180 19.59 11.09 24.00
N LYS A 181 19.67 11.28 22.67
CA LYS A 181 20.75 12.01 22.00
C LYS A 181 20.38 13.47 21.82
N GLN A 182 21.00 14.36 22.60
CA GLN A 182 20.77 15.80 22.46
C GLN A 182 21.40 16.36 21.16
N GLY A 183 20.62 17.19 20.46
CA GLY A 183 21.06 17.80 19.20
C GLY A 183 21.24 16.81 18.05
N ALA A 184 20.48 15.70 18.06
CA ALA A 184 20.51 14.71 17.00
C ALA A 184 20.09 15.32 15.65
N LYS A 185 20.84 15.00 14.59
CA LYS A 185 20.62 15.50 13.23
C LYS A 185 20.11 14.40 12.32
N VAL A 186 18.95 14.61 11.75
CA VAL A 186 18.37 13.67 10.80
C VAL A 186 18.29 14.28 9.40
N VAL A 187 18.44 13.44 8.37
CA VAL A 187 18.28 13.81 6.98
C VAL A 187 17.20 12.97 6.32
N GLU A 188 16.58 13.51 5.29
CA GLU A 188 15.53 12.86 4.53
C GLU A 188 15.94 12.74 3.06
N LEU A 189 15.98 11.52 2.53
CA LEU A 189 16.11 11.23 1.11
C LEU A 189 14.71 10.89 0.55
N ALA A 190 14.04 11.92 0.06
CA ALA A 190 12.66 11.83 -0.41
C ALA A 190 12.59 11.27 -1.84
N GLY A 191 11.39 10.91 -2.28
CA GLY A 191 11.11 10.58 -3.67
C GLY A 191 10.81 11.82 -4.52
N LEU A 192 10.13 11.61 -5.66
CA LEU A 192 9.74 12.67 -6.60
C LEU A 192 8.87 13.74 -5.93
N ASP A 193 9.31 14.99 -5.94
CA ASP A 193 8.67 16.11 -5.22
C ASP A 193 7.33 16.56 -5.81
N ASN A 194 7.07 16.29 -7.08
CA ASN A 194 5.80 16.61 -7.72
C ASN A 194 4.65 15.67 -7.28
N LEU A 195 4.96 14.53 -6.65
CA LEU A 195 3.95 13.57 -6.23
C LEU A 195 3.37 13.90 -4.86
N GLU A 196 2.07 13.77 -4.73
CA GLU A 196 1.36 13.99 -3.46
C GLU A 196 1.79 12.99 -2.38
N LEU A 197 2.04 11.74 -2.76
CA LEU A 197 2.54 10.72 -1.84
C LEU A 197 3.87 11.12 -1.17
N THR A 198 4.78 11.74 -1.90
CA THR A 198 6.08 12.22 -1.36
C THR A 198 5.86 13.32 -0.32
N LYS A 199 4.95 14.25 -0.59
CA LYS A 199 4.60 15.32 0.36
C LYS A 199 3.97 14.78 1.63
N GLN A 200 3.05 13.81 1.50
CA GLN A 200 2.42 13.15 2.65
C GLN A 200 3.44 12.41 3.51
N ARG A 201 4.39 11.69 2.90
CA ARG A 201 5.50 11.04 3.62
C ARG A 201 6.33 12.06 4.39
N THR A 202 6.79 13.13 3.73
CA THR A 202 7.53 14.22 4.39
C THR A 202 6.72 14.85 5.54
N GLN A 203 5.43 15.11 5.33
CA GLN A 203 4.55 15.71 6.33
C GLN A 203 4.41 14.81 7.56
N GLY A 204 4.16 13.50 7.36
CA GLY A 204 4.06 12.54 8.46
C GLY A 204 5.37 12.44 9.26
N PHE A 205 6.51 12.45 8.58
CA PHE A 205 7.81 12.46 9.21
C PHE A 205 8.05 13.71 10.06
N ASP A 206 7.76 14.89 9.52
CA ASP A 206 7.88 16.16 10.22
C ASP A 206 6.94 16.23 11.43
N ASP A 207 5.72 15.72 11.31
CA ASP A 207 4.77 15.68 12.41
C ASP A 207 5.20 14.73 13.53
N ALA A 208 5.78 13.58 13.20
CA ALA A 208 6.36 12.66 14.19
C ALA A 208 7.51 13.33 14.95
N LEU A 209 8.43 14.00 14.25
CA LEU A 209 9.60 14.64 14.87
C LEU A 209 9.25 15.75 15.86
N LYS A 210 8.05 16.36 15.77
CA LYS A 210 7.58 17.35 16.77
C LYS A 210 7.51 16.78 18.20
N ASN A 211 7.38 15.46 18.34
CA ASN A 211 7.38 14.79 19.63
C ASN A 211 8.79 14.56 20.22
N TYR A 212 9.84 14.86 19.43
CA TYR A 212 11.24 14.65 19.80
C TYR A 212 12.04 15.95 19.66
N PRO A 213 11.90 16.92 20.59
CA PRO A 213 12.47 18.26 20.46
C PRO A 213 14.01 18.28 20.49
N ASN A 214 14.64 17.17 20.86
CA ASN A 214 16.09 16.97 20.82
C ASN A 214 16.61 16.62 19.40
N ILE A 215 15.71 16.36 18.42
CA ILE A 215 16.04 15.95 17.05
C ILE A 215 15.74 17.10 16.08
N GLN A 216 16.67 17.35 15.17
CA GLN A 216 16.50 18.35 14.13
C GLN A 216 16.66 17.73 12.74
N LYS A 217 15.66 17.89 11.85
CA LYS A 217 15.82 17.61 10.43
C LYS A 217 16.66 18.71 9.80
N VAL A 218 17.91 18.40 9.40
CA VAL A 218 18.89 19.36 8.92
C VAL A 218 18.99 19.44 7.41
N ALA A 219 18.52 18.40 6.70
CA ALA A 219 18.51 18.40 5.24
C ALA A 219 17.42 17.47 4.69
N ARG A 220 16.94 17.81 3.51
CA ARG A 220 16.06 17.00 2.67
C ARG A 220 16.51 17.09 1.23
N GLN A 221 16.62 15.96 0.56
CA GLN A 221 16.98 15.87 -0.85
C GLN A 221 15.94 15.00 -1.58
N ALA A 222 15.41 15.50 -2.69
CA ALA A 222 14.53 14.72 -3.55
C ALA A 222 15.33 13.86 -4.52
N ALA A 223 14.87 12.63 -4.75
CA ALA A 223 15.37 11.67 -5.71
C ALA A 223 14.23 11.11 -6.58
N GLU A 224 14.46 10.03 -7.34
CA GLU A 224 13.53 9.55 -8.36
C GLU A 224 13.07 8.09 -8.13
N PHE A 225 13.23 7.57 -6.91
CA PHE A 225 12.99 6.17 -6.53
C PHE A 225 13.92 5.14 -7.21
N THR A 226 14.87 5.58 -8.03
CA THR A 226 15.84 4.72 -8.70
C THR A 226 17.17 4.62 -7.95
N VAL A 227 17.90 3.52 -8.17
CA VAL A 227 19.21 3.27 -7.55
C VAL A 227 20.20 4.40 -7.88
N GLU A 228 20.26 4.82 -9.13
CA GLU A 228 21.19 5.85 -9.63
C GLU A 228 20.92 7.20 -8.97
N SER A 229 19.65 7.59 -8.92
CA SER A 229 19.25 8.85 -8.29
C SER A 229 19.50 8.81 -6.78
N GLY A 230 19.18 7.70 -6.13
CA GLY A 230 19.46 7.48 -4.71
C GLY A 230 20.93 7.63 -4.36
N GLN A 231 21.81 7.01 -5.14
CA GLN A 231 23.27 7.10 -4.96
C GLN A 231 23.78 8.54 -5.13
N ALA A 232 23.37 9.20 -6.22
CA ALA A 232 23.81 10.57 -6.51
C ALA A 232 23.36 11.57 -5.44
N LYS A 233 22.09 11.49 -5.01
CA LYS A 233 21.53 12.40 -4.02
C LYS A 233 22.06 12.13 -2.61
N MET A 234 22.27 10.87 -2.24
CA MET A 234 22.88 10.53 -0.96
C MET A 234 24.33 11.01 -0.89
N ALA A 235 25.13 10.86 -1.95
CA ALA A 235 26.49 11.40 -2.01
C ALA A 235 26.52 12.92 -1.77
N GLN A 236 25.55 13.67 -2.32
CA GLN A 236 25.40 15.11 -2.07
C GLN A 236 25.07 15.41 -0.61
N LEU A 237 24.16 14.64 0.01
CA LEU A 237 23.82 14.79 1.43
C LEU A 237 25.01 14.54 2.33
N LEU A 238 25.81 13.48 2.06
CA LEU A 238 27.01 13.14 2.84
C LEU A 238 28.08 14.23 2.76
N GLN A 239 28.25 14.85 1.58
CA GLN A 239 29.17 15.98 1.42
C GLN A 239 28.72 17.25 2.16
N ALA A 240 27.39 17.51 2.14
CA ALA A 240 26.83 18.71 2.74
C ALA A 240 26.69 18.62 4.27
N GLN A 241 26.55 17.40 4.82
CA GLN A 241 26.26 17.15 6.23
C GLN A 241 27.39 16.36 6.87
N SER A 242 28.23 17.05 7.65
CA SER A 242 29.33 16.41 8.39
C SER A 242 28.87 15.54 9.55
N GLN A 243 27.67 15.80 10.09
CA GLN A 243 27.03 15.00 11.14
C GLN A 243 25.65 14.58 10.65
N ILE A 244 25.40 13.27 10.64
CA ILE A 244 24.11 12.64 10.45
C ILE A 244 23.96 11.61 11.56
N ASP A 245 22.79 11.56 12.23
CA ASP A 245 22.48 10.60 13.28
C ASP A 245 21.41 9.59 12.80
N ALA A 246 20.57 10.01 11.85
CA ALA A 246 19.69 9.10 11.12
C ALA A 246 19.39 9.62 9.73
N LEU A 247 19.09 8.67 8.84
CA LEU A 247 18.56 8.88 7.49
C LEU A 247 17.20 8.21 7.39
N TRP A 248 16.17 8.95 6.94
CA TRP A 248 14.97 8.33 6.40
C TRP A 248 14.97 8.41 4.88
N ASN A 249 14.87 7.27 4.24
CA ASN A 249 14.81 7.08 2.80
C ASN A 249 13.44 6.54 2.38
N HIS A 250 12.79 7.21 1.44
CA HIS A 250 11.39 6.93 1.08
C HIS A 250 11.14 5.62 0.34
N ASP A 251 12.19 4.97 -0.19
CA ASP A 251 12.05 3.80 -1.05
C ASP A 251 13.30 2.90 -1.00
N ASP A 252 13.11 1.57 -0.93
CA ASP A 252 14.21 0.62 -0.77
C ASP A 252 15.06 0.45 -2.04
N ASP A 253 14.49 0.61 -3.25
CA ASP A 253 15.29 0.58 -4.50
C ASP A 253 16.24 1.79 -4.54
N GLN A 254 15.72 2.99 -4.25
CA GLN A 254 16.51 4.19 -4.03
C GLN A 254 17.52 3.99 -2.89
N GLY A 255 17.12 3.26 -1.85
CA GLY A 255 17.93 2.90 -0.70
C GLY A 255 19.17 2.06 -1.05
N VAL A 256 19.07 1.18 -2.03
CA VAL A 256 20.25 0.45 -2.55
C VAL A 256 21.32 1.41 -3.04
N GLY A 257 20.94 2.45 -3.76
CA GLY A 257 21.85 3.52 -4.21
C GLY A 257 22.42 4.32 -3.04
N ALA A 258 21.57 4.69 -2.07
CA ALA A 258 21.99 5.40 -0.88
C ALA A 258 23.02 4.60 -0.06
N LEU A 259 22.82 3.30 0.13
CA LEU A 259 23.75 2.42 0.82
C LEU A 259 25.11 2.34 0.11
N ARG A 260 25.14 2.31 -1.23
CA ARG A 260 26.40 2.37 -2.00
C ARG A 260 27.17 3.67 -1.76
N ALA A 261 26.46 4.80 -1.74
CA ALA A 261 27.08 6.10 -1.47
C ALA A 261 27.64 6.19 -0.04
N ILE A 262 26.91 5.63 0.93
CA ILE A 262 27.29 5.56 2.35
C ILE A 262 28.58 4.73 2.50
N GLU A 263 28.61 3.54 1.90
CA GLU A 263 29.78 2.66 1.89
C GLU A 263 31.01 3.33 1.24
N GLN A 264 30.84 3.95 0.06
CA GLN A 264 31.90 4.67 -0.63
C GLN A 264 32.46 5.84 0.18
N ALA A 265 31.64 6.49 0.98
CA ALA A 265 32.04 7.58 1.85
C ALA A 265 32.66 7.11 3.17
N GLY A 266 32.60 5.81 3.49
CA GLY A 266 33.06 5.22 4.74
C GLY A 266 32.29 5.74 5.97
N ARG A 267 30.98 6.03 5.79
CA ARG A 267 30.11 6.61 6.84
C ARG A 267 29.17 5.52 7.36
N ASP A 268 29.35 5.13 8.62
CA ASP A 268 28.53 4.09 9.30
C ASP A 268 28.03 4.52 10.70
N GLU A 269 28.22 5.78 11.04
CA GLU A 269 27.94 6.33 12.38
C GLU A 269 26.46 6.64 12.64
N PHE A 270 25.56 6.40 11.69
CA PHE A 270 24.13 6.71 11.79
C PHE A 270 23.26 5.50 11.43
N LEU A 271 21.98 5.57 11.79
CA LEU A 271 21.00 4.57 11.35
C LEU A 271 20.23 5.04 10.12
N MET A 272 19.82 4.09 9.27
CA MET A 272 18.95 4.33 8.12
C MET A 272 17.62 3.59 8.31
N VAL A 273 16.53 4.26 7.98
CA VAL A 273 15.20 3.67 7.80
C VAL A 273 14.86 3.75 6.32
N GLY A 274 14.50 2.61 5.72
CA GLY A 274 14.05 2.48 4.34
C GLY A 274 12.55 2.58 4.19
N GLY A 275 12.06 2.30 3.00
CA GLY A 275 10.64 2.30 2.68
C GLY A 275 10.31 1.35 1.55
N ALA A 276 9.12 0.80 1.56
CA ALA A 276 8.47 -0.11 0.64
C ALA A 276 8.49 -1.60 1.04
N GLY A 277 9.57 -2.13 1.61
CA GLY A 277 9.66 -3.54 2.03
C GLY A 277 10.20 -4.47 0.93
N ALA A 278 11.32 -4.06 0.28
CA ALA A 278 12.03 -4.94 -0.64
C ALA A 278 12.67 -6.11 0.11
N LEU A 279 12.73 -7.28 -0.54
CA LEU A 279 13.36 -8.47 0.05
C LEU A 279 14.83 -8.22 0.42
N SER A 280 15.57 -7.48 -0.41
CA SER A 280 16.96 -7.08 -0.14
C SER A 280 17.10 -6.22 1.12
N ALA A 281 16.12 -5.34 1.38
CA ALA A 281 16.08 -4.55 2.62
C ALA A 281 15.81 -5.45 3.84
N PHE A 282 14.89 -6.40 3.73
CA PHE A 282 14.63 -7.37 4.81
C PHE A 282 15.86 -8.22 5.11
N GLU A 283 16.57 -8.71 4.07
CA GLU A 283 17.81 -9.48 4.24
C GLU A 283 18.89 -8.66 4.96
N ALA A 284 19.07 -7.39 4.57
CA ALA A 284 20.04 -6.49 5.22
C ALA A 284 19.67 -6.18 6.68
N ILE A 285 18.38 -5.93 6.97
CA ILE A 285 17.87 -5.71 8.34
C ILE A 285 18.07 -6.96 9.20
N LYS A 286 17.76 -8.13 8.67
CA LYS A 286 17.96 -9.42 9.36
C LYS A 286 19.43 -9.66 9.68
N ALA A 287 20.33 -9.38 8.74
CA ALA A 287 21.77 -9.51 8.93
C ALA A 287 22.34 -8.52 9.94
N ASP A 288 21.70 -7.35 10.13
CA ASP A 288 22.08 -6.27 11.06
C ASP A 288 23.54 -5.80 10.93
N SER A 289 24.10 -5.93 9.74
CA SER A 289 25.52 -5.68 9.48
C SER A 289 25.86 -4.28 8.97
N GLY A 290 24.85 -3.45 8.69
CA GLY A 290 25.04 -2.11 8.12
C GLY A 290 24.18 -1.04 8.80
N VAL A 291 24.08 0.12 8.18
CA VAL A 291 23.32 1.27 8.70
C VAL A 291 21.79 1.08 8.57
N LEU A 292 21.30 0.24 7.64
CA LEU A 292 19.88 -0.03 7.45
C LEU A 292 19.34 -0.86 8.62
N LYS A 293 18.48 -0.26 9.44
CA LYS A 293 17.95 -0.87 10.67
C LYS A 293 16.46 -1.18 10.61
N ALA A 294 15.74 -0.52 9.74
CA ALA A 294 14.32 -0.76 9.52
C ALA A 294 13.90 -0.33 8.11
N THR A 295 12.76 -0.82 7.65
CA THR A 295 12.01 -0.30 6.51
C THR A 295 10.55 -0.17 6.87
N VAL A 296 9.84 0.79 6.26
CA VAL A 296 8.40 0.96 6.46
C VAL A 296 7.66 0.42 5.25
N LEU A 297 6.74 -0.50 5.46
CA LEU A 297 6.04 -1.21 4.39
C LEU A 297 5.20 -0.29 3.52
N TYR A 298 5.28 -0.55 2.22
CA TYR A 298 4.41 0.00 1.19
C TYR A 298 4.14 -1.09 0.14
N PRO A 299 3.19 -2.01 0.42
CA PRO A 299 3.15 -3.32 -0.23
C PRO A 299 2.68 -3.23 -1.70
N PRO A 300 3.45 -3.72 -2.69
CA PRO A 300 3.03 -3.76 -4.09
C PRO A 300 1.89 -4.76 -4.35
N THR A 301 1.53 -5.61 -3.37
CA THR A 301 0.36 -6.48 -3.40
C THR A 301 -0.97 -5.71 -3.47
N MET A 302 -0.95 -4.39 -3.25
CA MET A 302 -2.12 -3.53 -3.53
C MET A 302 -2.60 -3.64 -4.98
N ALA A 303 -1.72 -3.98 -5.92
CA ALA A 303 -2.09 -4.23 -7.31
C ALA A 303 -2.96 -5.50 -7.46
N ALA A 304 -2.67 -6.56 -6.71
CA ALA A 304 -3.52 -7.75 -6.67
C ALA A 304 -4.91 -7.40 -6.11
N SER A 305 -4.98 -6.61 -5.03
CA SER A 305 -6.25 -6.12 -4.48
C SER A 305 -7.02 -5.25 -5.47
N ALA A 306 -6.32 -4.44 -6.27
CA ALA A 306 -6.95 -3.64 -7.33
C ALA A 306 -7.58 -4.53 -8.42
N ILE A 307 -6.95 -5.65 -8.80
CA ILE A 307 -7.52 -6.63 -9.73
C ILE A 307 -8.77 -7.29 -9.13
N ASP A 308 -8.76 -7.65 -7.85
CA ASP A 308 -9.93 -8.24 -7.17
C ASP A 308 -11.11 -7.27 -7.16
N LEU A 309 -10.87 -6.02 -6.82
CA LEU A 309 -11.89 -4.97 -6.82
C LEU A 309 -12.40 -4.67 -8.23
N ALA A 310 -11.52 -4.67 -9.24
CA ALA A 310 -11.90 -4.50 -10.64
C ALA A 310 -12.77 -5.66 -11.12
N ARG A 311 -12.41 -6.91 -10.79
CA ARG A 311 -13.22 -8.09 -11.10
C ARG A 311 -14.61 -7.97 -10.45
N ALA A 312 -14.69 -7.63 -9.16
CA ALA A 312 -15.95 -7.45 -8.46
C ALA A 312 -16.81 -6.35 -9.10
N LEU A 313 -16.23 -5.19 -9.42
CA LEU A 313 -16.92 -4.11 -10.12
C LEU A 313 -17.46 -4.54 -11.50
N GLY A 314 -16.66 -5.24 -12.32
CA GLY A 314 -17.07 -5.74 -13.63
C GLY A 314 -18.18 -6.79 -13.54
N GLN A 315 -18.26 -7.54 -12.45
CA GLN A 315 -19.31 -8.52 -12.16
C GLN A 315 -20.55 -7.92 -11.47
N GLY A 316 -20.50 -6.64 -11.07
CA GLY A 316 -21.59 -6.01 -10.31
C GLY A 316 -21.73 -6.55 -8.88
N LYS A 317 -20.62 -7.01 -8.28
CA LYS A 317 -20.58 -7.56 -6.93
C LYS A 317 -20.02 -6.55 -5.93
N GLY A 318 -20.42 -6.69 -4.66
CA GLY A 318 -19.81 -6.01 -3.52
C GLY A 318 -18.60 -6.77 -2.96
N VAL A 319 -18.04 -6.30 -1.85
CA VAL A 319 -16.95 -6.98 -1.13
C VAL A 319 -17.56 -8.05 -0.22
N SER A 320 -17.23 -9.31 -0.50
CA SER A 320 -17.65 -10.44 0.33
C SER A 320 -17.18 -10.29 1.78
N GLY A 321 -18.05 -10.59 2.72
CA GLY A 321 -17.76 -10.53 4.14
C GLY A 321 -17.91 -9.17 4.81
N LEU A 322 -18.16 -8.10 4.06
CA LEU A 322 -18.61 -6.81 4.59
C LEU A 322 -20.14 -6.70 4.55
N ALA A 323 -20.70 -5.84 5.42
CA ALA A 323 -22.13 -5.57 5.43
C ALA A 323 -22.58 -4.67 4.26
N GLU A 324 -21.63 -3.98 3.62
CA GLU A 324 -21.88 -3.12 2.48
C GLU A 324 -22.11 -3.94 1.21
N PHE A 325 -23.15 -3.56 0.47
CA PHE A 325 -23.49 -4.17 -0.83
C PHE A 325 -22.60 -3.63 -1.97
N GLU A 326 -21.80 -2.60 -1.70
CA GLU A 326 -20.96 -1.94 -2.71
C GLU A 326 -19.49 -1.97 -2.34
N ILE A 327 -18.64 -1.81 -3.36
CA ILE A 327 -17.19 -1.64 -3.18
C ILE A 327 -16.92 -0.31 -2.44
N PRO A 328 -16.08 -0.31 -1.39
CA PRO A 328 -15.64 0.91 -0.71
C PRO A 328 -15.04 1.94 -1.67
N SER A 329 -15.16 3.22 -1.35
CA SER A 329 -14.55 4.29 -2.17
C SER A 329 -13.03 4.35 -2.06
N SER A 330 -12.47 3.77 -0.99
CA SER A 330 -11.02 3.67 -0.78
C SER A 330 -10.64 2.46 0.05
N VAL A 331 -9.47 1.90 -0.25
CA VAL A 331 -8.79 0.85 0.50
C VAL A 331 -7.37 1.32 0.77
N THR A 332 -7.03 1.56 2.04
CA THR A 332 -5.71 2.00 2.45
C THR A 332 -4.93 0.85 3.06
N CYS A 333 -3.78 0.52 2.47
CA CYS A 333 -2.88 -0.51 2.98
C CYS A 333 -2.09 0.03 4.18
N TYR A 334 -1.98 -0.78 5.23
CA TYR A 334 -1.24 -0.42 6.44
C TYR A 334 0.28 -0.38 6.20
N SER A 335 0.96 0.60 6.82
CA SER A 335 2.41 0.79 6.73
C SER A 335 3.10 0.40 8.05
N ALA A 336 3.43 -0.89 8.22
CA ALA A 336 4.16 -1.38 9.38
C ALA A 336 5.64 -1.01 9.30
N VAL A 337 6.28 -0.78 10.46
CA VAL A 337 7.74 -0.75 10.58
C VAL A 337 8.25 -2.19 10.70
N VAL A 338 9.17 -2.55 9.81
CA VAL A 338 9.87 -3.84 9.83
C VAL A 338 11.31 -3.59 10.25
N ASP A 339 11.70 -4.16 11.37
CA ASP A 339 13.05 -4.11 11.91
C ASP A 339 13.55 -5.52 12.27
N LYS A 340 14.71 -5.61 12.91
CA LYS A 340 15.33 -6.89 13.28
C LYS A 340 14.44 -7.77 14.16
N GLU A 341 13.55 -7.19 14.97
CA GLU A 341 12.73 -7.92 15.95
C GLU A 341 11.57 -8.65 15.26
N ASN A 342 11.10 -8.15 14.12
CA ASN A 342 9.91 -8.67 13.44
C ASN A 342 10.12 -9.07 11.96
N VAL A 343 11.31 -8.85 11.39
CA VAL A 343 11.57 -9.05 9.95
C VAL A 343 11.26 -10.47 9.47
N ASP A 344 11.44 -11.49 10.31
CA ASP A 344 11.15 -12.89 9.95
C ASP A 344 9.68 -13.11 9.59
N GLN A 345 8.76 -12.35 10.19
CA GLN A 345 7.32 -12.40 9.89
C GLN A 345 6.98 -11.82 8.51
N TYR A 346 7.86 -10.97 7.97
CA TYR A 346 7.63 -10.24 6.70
C TYR A 346 8.45 -10.76 5.52
N MET A 347 9.39 -11.71 5.73
CA MET A 347 10.27 -12.21 4.67
C MET A 347 9.51 -12.69 3.43
N SER A 348 8.36 -13.35 3.60
CA SER A 348 7.53 -13.83 2.49
C SER A 348 6.78 -12.73 1.72
N THR A 349 6.70 -11.52 2.26
CA THR A 349 6.02 -10.39 1.64
C THR A 349 6.96 -9.46 0.88
N GLY A 350 8.28 -9.67 1.01
CA GLY A 350 9.29 -8.88 0.33
C GLY A 350 9.22 -9.05 -1.19
N PHE A 351 9.28 -7.95 -1.92
CA PHE A 351 9.37 -7.94 -3.38
C PHE A 351 10.83 -7.85 -3.86
N LYS A 352 11.06 -8.22 -5.14
CA LYS A 352 12.38 -8.20 -5.80
C LYS A 352 12.43 -7.14 -6.87
#